data_dcebea1c70f87c4232f2295d738dbc8b
#
_entry.id   dcebea1c70f87c4232f2295d738dbc8b
#
_cell.length_a   1.000
_cell.length_b   1.000
_cell.length_c   1.000
_cell.angle_alpha   90.00
_cell.angle_beta   90.00
_cell.angle_gamma   90.00
#
_symmetry.space_group_name_H-M   'P 1'
#
loop_
_entity.id
_entity.type
_entity.pdbx_description
1 polymer ?
#
loop_
_entity_poly.entity_id
_entity_poly.type
_entity_poly.pdbx_seq_one_letter_code
_entity_poly.pdbx_strand_id
1 'polypeptide(L)'
;MTLRLLALNIANPSPARVQRQLAWLHDRPDDVLVLSETKNSKGSAHLLVGLQESGWEVVASSPGADGYGVAVASRVALRRDDDPLTSATVAADLGGRALSVLLALHPGGASDSVRLVAAYGPTSPPQGVRQRSDRTARKQAWLSAFSSVLSDLAAPVVLAGDLNVVDRAHRPRYRCFTEAEYAFMDALETEHHLVDAYRSRLAPDTPPEDGHSWVHHNGDGYRYDHVFVAQGLAPRIRSCGYLHETRLTRLSDHSAMYVDLELDPVRAPVPGQHASA
;
A
#
# COMPACT_ATOMS: atom_id res chain seq x y z
N MET A 1 4.98 20.61 -4.86
CA MET A 1 5.87 19.54 -4.36
C MET A 1 5.40 18.22 -4.98
N THR A 2 6.30 17.38 -5.46
CA THR A 2 5.93 16.02 -5.90
C THR A 2 6.27 15.05 -4.77
N LEU A 3 5.26 14.29 -4.33
CA LEU A 3 5.43 13.17 -3.40
C LEU A 3 5.58 11.89 -4.22
N ARG A 4 6.70 11.20 -4.08
CA ARG A 4 6.97 9.91 -4.75
C ARG A 4 6.79 8.78 -3.77
N LEU A 5 5.83 7.91 -4.04
CA LEU A 5 5.50 6.75 -3.22
C LEU A 5 5.84 5.47 -3.97
N LEU A 6 6.50 4.54 -3.28
CA LEU A 6 6.77 3.19 -3.75
C LEU A 6 6.13 2.17 -2.81
N ALA A 7 5.32 1.27 -3.34
CA ALA A 7 4.82 0.08 -2.63
C ALA A 7 5.60 -1.16 -3.10
N LEU A 8 6.12 -1.94 -2.17
CA LEU A 8 6.89 -3.15 -2.44
C LEU A 8 6.55 -4.25 -1.43
N ASN A 9 6.06 -5.39 -1.92
CA ASN A 9 6.10 -6.61 -1.14
C ASN A 9 7.55 -7.10 -1.09
N ILE A 10 8.13 -7.16 0.13
CA ILE A 10 9.57 -7.51 0.31
C ILE A 10 9.84 -9.00 0.31
N ALA A 11 8.79 -9.83 0.26
CA ALA A 11 8.86 -11.30 0.20
C ALA A 11 9.71 -11.92 1.33
N ASN A 12 9.58 -11.41 2.57
CA ASN A 12 10.34 -11.90 3.73
C ASN A 12 11.81 -12.21 3.37
N PRO A 13 12.66 -11.20 3.16
CA PRO A 13 13.94 -11.39 2.50
C PRO A 13 14.96 -12.17 3.33
N SER A 14 15.79 -12.97 2.66
CA SER A 14 17.02 -13.53 3.25
C SER A 14 18.06 -12.42 3.46
N PRO A 15 19.07 -12.60 4.35
CA PRO A 15 20.10 -11.58 4.56
C PRO A 15 20.81 -11.12 3.28
N ALA A 16 21.11 -12.05 2.36
CA ALA A 16 21.72 -11.70 1.07
C ALA A 16 20.79 -10.87 0.18
N ARG A 17 19.47 -11.14 0.22
CA ARG A 17 18.49 -10.35 -0.52
C ARG A 17 18.29 -8.99 0.11
N VAL A 18 18.35 -8.86 1.44
CA VAL A 18 18.26 -7.56 2.14
C VAL A 18 19.32 -6.59 1.62
N GLN A 19 20.58 -6.99 1.49
CA GLN A 19 21.63 -6.10 0.98
C GLN A 19 21.33 -5.60 -0.43
N ARG A 20 20.80 -6.46 -1.30
CA ARG A 20 20.41 -6.08 -2.65
C ARG A 20 19.19 -5.15 -2.65
N GLN A 21 18.20 -5.41 -1.77
CA GLN A 21 17.03 -4.53 -1.61
C GLN A 21 17.44 -3.16 -1.08
N LEU A 22 18.30 -3.09 -0.06
CA LEU A 22 18.80 -1.83 0.49
C LEU A 22 19.56 -1.03 -0.56
N ALA A 23 20.48 -1.64 -1.32
CA ALA A 23 21.21 -0.97 -2.39
C ALA A 23 20.24 -0.39 -3.44
N TRP A 24 19.27 -1.19 -3.89
CA TRP A 24 18.28 -0.75 -4.86
C TRP A 24 17.39 0.38 -4.33
N LEU A 25 16.91 0.28 -3.07
CA LEU A 25 16.10 1.31 -2.43
C LEU A 25 16.87 2.61 -2.16
N HIS A 26 18.19 2.51 -1.90
CA HIS A 26 19.06 3.68 -1.68
C HIS A 26 19.17 4.55 -2.94
N ASP A 27 19.28 3.92 -4.10
CA ASP A 27 19.45 4.61 -5.38
C ASP A 27 18.16 5.22 -5.92
N ARG A 28 17.03 5.01 -5.23
CA ARG A 28 15.73 5.47 -5.69
C ARG A 28 15.37 6.87 -5.20
N PRO A 29 14.65 7.63 -6.04
CA PRO A 29 14.25 8.99 -5.72
C PRO A 29 12.96 9.07 -4.88
N ASP A 30 12.44 7.91 -4.38
CA ASP A 30 11.16 7.90 -3.66
C ASP A 30 11.27 8.61 -2.31
N ASP A 31 10.19 9.28 -1.92
CA ASP A 31 10.08 9.98 -0.65
C ASP A 31 9.46 9.09 0.43
N VAL A 32 8.63 8.12 0.01
CA VAL A 32 7.88 7.22 0.90
C VAL A 32 7.87 5.81 0.35
N LEU A 33 8.18 4.84 1.21
CA LEU A 33 8.10 3.41 0.93
C LEU A 33 6.98 2.79 1.75
N VAL A 34 6.15 1.99 1.12
CA VAL A 34 5.19 1.09 1.77
C VAL A 34 5.69 -0.34 1.56
N LEU A 35 6.03 -1.00 2.66
CA LEU A 35 6.61 -2.33 2.63
C LEU A 35 5.60 -3.35 3.18
N SER A 36 5.15 -4.26 2.34
CA SER A 36 4.28 -5.37 2.72
C SER A 36 5.07 -6.68 2.87
N GLU A 37 4.46 -7.67 3.52
CA GLU A 37 5.08 -8.94 3.86
C GLU A 37 6.33 -8.80 4.76
N THR A 38 6.35 -7.78 5.61
CA THR A 38 7.30 -7.77 6.73
C THR A 38 6.96 -8.91 7.66
N LYS A 39 7.97 -9.58 8.18
CA LYS A 39 7.82 -10.70 9.12
C LYS A 39 8.62 -10.48 10.39
N ASN A 40 8.27 -11.22 11.44
CA ASN A 40 9.15 -11.39 12.59
C ASN A 40 10.33 -12.29 12.21
N SER A 41 11.24 -11.76 11.38
CA SER A 41 12.40 -12.45 10.84
C SER A 41 13.63 -11.57 10.87
N LYS A 42 14.82 -12.20 10.91
CA LYS A 42 16.10 -11.48 10.87
C LYS A 42 16.26 -10.65 9.60
N GLY A 43 15.72 -11.13 8.47
CA GLY A 43 15.79 -10.40 7.20
C GLY A 43 14.95 -9.13 7.23
N SER A 44 13.68 -9.20 7.64
CA SER A 44 12.83 -8.03 7.79
C SER A 44 13.40 -7.02 8.79
N ALA A 45 13.88 -7.48 9.97
CA ALA A 45 14.50 -6.60 10.94
C ALA A 45 15.73 -5.89 10.38
N HIS A 46 16.61 -6.62 9.67
CA HIS A 46 17.81 -6.05 9.05
C HIS A 46 17.46 -5.01 7.97
N LEU A 47 16.43 -5.27 7.15
CA LEU A 47 15.98 -4.31 6.14
C LEU A 47 15.48 -3.01 6.78
N LEU A 48 14.65 -3.10 7.82
CA LEU A 48 14.10 -1.92 8.48
C LEU A 48 15.18 -1.11 9.20
N VAL A 49 16.12 -1.78 9.88
CA VAL A 49 17.28 -1.11 10.52
C VAL A 49 18.17 -0.45 9.47
N GLY A 50 18.47 -1.12 8.36
CA GLY A 50 19.27 -0.54 7.28
C GLY A 50 18.64 0.71 6.64
N LEU A 51 17.30 0.74 6.54
CA LEU A 51 16.58 1.94 6.11
C LEU A 51 16.73 3.08 7.14
N GLN A 52 16.60 2.79 8.46
CA GLN A 52 16.81 3.79 9.51
C GLN A 52 18.23 4.34 9.49
N GLU A 53 19.24 3.48 9.35
CA GLU A 53 20.65 3.87 9.23
C GLU A 53 20.92 4.71 7.98
N SER A 54 20.11 4.54 6.93
CA SER A 54 20.16 5.35 5.70
C SER A 54 19.33 6.64 5.79
N GLY A 55 18.84 7.01 6.98
CA GLY A 55 18.16 8.27 7.24
C GLY A 55 16.64 8.26 6.97
N TRP A 56 16.02 7.09 6.80
CA TRP A 56 14.57 6.99 6.72
C TRP A 56 13.93 6.97 8.12
N GLU A 57 12.86 7.71 8.31
CA GLU A 57 11.97 7.50 9.45
C GLU A 57 11.12 6.26 9.18
N VAL A 58 11.20 5.24 10.06
CA VAL A 58 10.56 3.94 9.85
C VAL A 58 9.52 3.69 10.92
N VAL A 59 8.30 3.41 10.50
CA VAL A 59 7.17 2.98 11.33
C VAL A 59 6.73 1.60 10.85
N ALA A 60 6.71 0.62 11.74
CA ALA A 60 6.29 -0.73 11.44
C ALA A 60 5.13 -1.16 12.36
N SER A 61 4.22 -1.96 11.83
CA SER A 61 3.23 -2.66 12.63
C SER A 61 3.87 -3.75 13.46
N SER A 62 3.27 -4.10 14.60
CA SER A 62 3.61 -5.33 15.30
C SER A 62 3.03 -6.51 14.51
N PRO A 63 3.87 -7.48 14.05
CA PRO A 63 3.35 -8.64 13.33
C PRO A 63 2.31 -9.40 14.15
N GLY A 64 1.24 -9.83 13.48
CA GLY A 64 0.19 -10.61 14.12
C GLY A 64 0.60 -12.04 14.43
N ALA A 65 -0.36 -12.87 14.85
CA ALA A 65 -0.15 -14.27 15.21
C ALA A 65 0.41 -15.13 14.05
N ASP A 66 0.15 -14.74 12.81
CA ASP A 66 0.70 -15.38 11.61
C ASP A 66 2.12 -14.86 11.24
N GLY A 67 2.64 -13.93 12.03
CA GLY A 67 3.97 -13.37 11.89
C GLY A 67 4.12 -12.33 10.77
N TYR A 68 3.04 -11.91 10.10
CA TYR A 68 3.08 -10.91 9.04
C TYR A 68 2.77 -9.51 9.53
N GLY A 69 3.38 -8.52 8.89
CA GLY A 69 3.17 -7.11 9.15
C GLY A 69 3.41 -6.26 7.91
N VAL A 70 3.34 -4.95 8.13
CA VAL A 70 3.65 -3.91 7.15
C VAL A 70 4.55 -2.85 7.77
N ALA A 71 5.24 -2.08 6.94
CA ALA A 71 6.02 -0.94 7.40
C ALA A 71 5.92 0.22 6.40
N VAL A 72 6.08 1.43 6.92
CA VAL A 72 6.27 2.66 6.16
C VAL A 72 7.65 3.20 6.50
N ALA A 73 8.44 3.50 5.48
CA ALA A 73 9.67 4.26 5.62
C ALA A 73 9.53 5.57 4.84
N SER A 74 9.93 6.69 5.43
CA SER A 74 9.70 8.01 4.85
C SER A 74 10.88 8.96 5.05
N ARG A 75 11.14 9.77 4.02
CA ARG A 75 11.99 10.97 4.09
C ARG A 75 11.19 12.23 4.39
N VAL A 76 9.86 12.13 4.29
CA VAL A 76 8.91 13.16 4.73
C VAL A 76 8.53 12.87 6.17
N ALA A 77 8.38 13.90 6.99
CA ALA A 77 8.05 13.75 8.40
C ALA A 77 6.76 12.94 8.60
N LEU A 78 6.85 11.91 9.45
CA LEU A 78 5.73 11.04 9.82
C LEU A 78 5.13 11.50 11.16
N ARG A 79 3.80 11.41 11.26
CA ARG A 79 3.09 11.54 12.53
C ARG A 79 2.26 10.29 12.76
N ARG A 80 2.26 9.81 13.99
CA ARG A 80 1.25 8.87 14.47
C ARG A 80 0.15 9.68 15.14
N ASP A 81 -1.07 9.35 14.85
CA ASP A 81 -2.24 9.91 15.55
C ASP A 81 -3.11 8.78 16.08
N ASP A 82 -4.10 9.16 16.89
CA ASP A 82 -5.08 8.23 17.46
C ASP A 82 -6.15 7.88 16.44
N ASP A 83 -5.76 7.26 15.32
CA ASP A 83 -6.72 6.78 14.34
C ASP A 83 -7.28 5.38 14.69
N PRO A 84 -8.38 4.95 14.05
CA PRO A 84 -8.97 3.64 14.29
C PRO A 84 -8.00 2.48 14.13
N LEU A 85 -7.01 2.56 13.20
CA LEU A 85 -6.02 1.52 12.97
C LEU A 85 -5.02 1.36 14.14
N THR A 86 -4.89 2.37 15.00
CA THR A 86 -4.01 2.30 16.18
C THR A 86 -4.69 1.68 17.40
N SER A 87 -6.03 1.50 17.36
CA SER A 87 -6.74 0.88 18.47
C SER A 87 -6.33 -0.59 18.63
N ALA A 88 -6.18 -1.04 19.87
CA ALA A 88 -5.74 -2.40 20.17
C ALA A 88 -6.69 -3.48 19.60
N THR A 89 -7.99 -3.21 19.57
CA THR A 89 -9.01 -4.13 19.03
C THR A 89 -8.84 -4.28 17.52
N VAL A 90 -8.79 -3.16 16.79
CA VAL A 90 -8.63 -3.17 15.34
C VAL A 90 -7.28 -3.76 14.93
N ALA A 91 -6.22 -3.42 15.66
CA ALA A 91 -4.90 -4.00 15.41
C ALA A 91 -4.91 -5.53 15.60
N ALA A 92 -5.69 -6.05 16.58
CA ALA A 92 -5.85 -7.49 16.77
C ALA A 92 -6.63 -8.14 15.62
N ASP A 93 -7.73 -7.53 15.17
CA ASP A 93 -8.57 -8.05 14.07
C ASP A 93 -7.80 -8.05 12.73
N LEU A 94 -7.01 -7.02 12.49
CA LEU A 94 -6.19 -6.91 11.28
C LEU A 94 -4.87 -7.67 11.37
N GLY A 95 -4.51 -8.18 12.55
CA GLY A 95 -3.34 -9.05 12.74
C GLY A 95 -2.01 -8.41 12.35
N GLY A 96 -1.87 -7.09 12.54
CA GLY A 96 -0.65 -6.34 12.18
C GLY A 96 -0.47 -6.11 10.67
N ARG A 97 -1.44 -6.49 9.85
CA ARG A 97 -1.39 -6.38 8.38
C ARG A 97 -1.82 -5.03 7.83
N ALA A 98 -2.10 -4.08 8.69
CA ALA A 98 -2.40 -2.69 8.32
C ALA A 98 -1.74 -1.72 9.30
N LEU A 99 -1.37 -0.57 8.78
CA LEU A 99 -0.72 0.52 9.51
C LEU A 99 -1.13 1.84 8.88
N SER A 100 -1.42 2.84 9.70
CA SER A 100 -1.69 4.21 9.26
C SER A 100 -0.67 5.19 9.83
N VAL A 101 -0.28 6.15 9.01
CA VAL A 101 0.56 7.29 9.40
C VAL A 101 0.07 8.54 8.69
N LEU A 102 0.31 9.71 9.27
CA LEU A 102 0.14 11.00 8.60
C LEU A 102 1.47 11.45 8.00
N LEU A 103 1.49 11.74 6.71
CA LEU A 103 2.58 12.41 6.03
C LEU A 103 2.40 13.91 6.20
N ALA A 104 3.31 14.56 6.93
CA ALA A 104 3.31 16.01 7.10
C ALA A 104 3.99 16.65 5.89
N LEU A 105 3.21 17.20 4.96
CA LEU A 105 3.72 17.75 3.71
C LEU A 105 4.40 19.11 3.86
N HIS A 106 4.14 19.81 4.96
CA HIS A 106 4.76 21.10 5.28
C HIS A 106 5.11 21.23 6.77
N PRO A 107 6.24 21.88 7.11
CA PRO A 107 6.56 22.19 8.49
C PRO A 107 5.52 23.14 9.09
N GLY A 108 4.76 22.69 10.09
CA GLY A 108 3.87 23.53 10.91
C GLY A 108 2.38 23.49 10.55
N GLY A 109 1.94 22.85 9.47
CA GLY A 109 0.52 22.76 9.08
C GLY A 109 -0.11 21.41 9.45
N ALA A 110 -1.02 21.38 10.43
CA ALA A 110 -1.83 20.17 10.70
C ALA A 110 -2.88 19.92 9.60
N SER A 111 -3.27 20.96 8.85
CA SER A 111 -4.26 20.91 7.77
C SER A 111 -3.75 20.32 6.46
N ASP A 112 -2.44 20.13 6.30
CA ASP A 112 -1.80 19.76 5.04
C ASP A 112 -1.14 18.40 5.12
N SER A 113 -1.82 17.45 5.74
CA SER A 113 -1.35 16.07 5.84
C SER A 113 -2.16 15.15 4.94
N VAL A 114 -1.49 14.11 4.44
CA VAL A 114 -2.10 12.98 3.75
C VAL A 114 -1.98 11.76 4.65
N ARG A 115 -3.08 11.05 4.84
CA ARG A 115 -3.07 9.79 5.57
C ARG A 115 -2.63 8.67 4.64
N LEU A 116 -1.53 8.04 4.97
CA LEU A 116 -1.04 6.85 4.27
C LEU A 116 -1.43 5.61 5.06
N VAL A 117 -2.16 4.72 4.41
CA VAL A 117 -2.53 3.40 4.93
C VAL A 117 -1.72 2.35 4.18
N ALA A 118 -0.85 1.67 4.89
CA ALA A 118 -0.11 0.51 4.40
C ALA A 118 -0.91 -0.76 4.69
N ALA A 119 -1.08 -1.65 3.71
CA ALA A 119 -1.86 -2.87 3.89
C ALA A 119 -1.20 -4.10 3.25
N TYR A 120 -1.37 -5.26 3.90
CA TYR A 120 -1.00 -6.58 3.40
C TYR A 120 -2.16 -7.55 3.59
N GLY A 121 -2.97 -7.72 2.56
CA GLY A 121 -4.13 -8.62 2.59
C GLY A 121 -3.74 -10.09 2.77
N PRO A 122 -4.57 -10.91 3.44
CA PRO A 122 -4.35 -12.36 3.47
C PRO A 122 -4.44 -12.98 2.08
N THR A 123 -3.59 -13.95 1.80
CA THR A 123 -3.59 -14.68 0.52
C THR A 123 -4.85 -15.53 0.34
N SER A 124 -5.34 -15.63 -0.89
CA SER A 124 -6.39 -16.58 -1.25
C SER A 124 -5.84 -18.02 -1.27
N PRO A 125 -6.54 -19.00 -0.69
CA PRO A 125 -6.07 -20.38 -0.75
C PRO A 125 -6.17 -20.91 -2.18
N PRO A 126 -5.17 -21.68 -2.66
CA PRO A 126 -5.26 -22.39 -3.93
C PRO A 126 -6.46 -23.34 -3.96
N GLN A 127 -6.98 -23.63 -5.16
CA GLN A 127 -8.04 -24.63 -5.31
C GLN A 127 -7.54 -26.01 -4.85
N GLY A 128 -8.42 -26.77 -4.14
CA GLY A 128 -8.12 -28.14 -3.73
C GLY A 128 -7.34 -28.28 -2.41
N VAL A 129 -7.02 -27.20 -1.71
CA VAL A 129 -6.32 -27.29 -0.40
C VAL A 129 -7.31 -27.66 0.70
N ARG A 130 -6.97 -28.67 1.52
CA ARG A 130 -7.62 -28.91 2.84
C ARG A 130 -7.56 -27.60 3.64
N GLN A 131 -8.64 -27.20 4.32
CA GLN A 131 -8.77 -25.94 5.07
C GLN A 131 -9.03 -24.69 4.18
N ARG A 132 -9.47 -24.87 2.94
CA ARG A 132 -9.84 -23.74 2.08
C ARG A 132 -10.92 -22.85 2.72
N SER A 133 -11.94 -23.47 3.34
CA SER A 133 -13.02 -22.76 4.04
C SER A 133 -12.49 -21.78 5.09
N ASP A 134 -11.59 -22.24 5.97
CA ASP A 134 -11.09 -21.45 7.09
C ASP A 134 -10.20 -20.30 6.63
N ARG A 135 -9.40 -20.51 5.57
CA ARG A 135 -8.57 -19.45 4.97
C ARG A 135 -9.43 -18.43 4.26
N THR A 136 -10.46 -18.86 3.53
CA THR A 136 -11.41 -17.97 2.88
C THR A 136 -12.18 -17.15 3.92
N ALA A 137 -12.69 -17.77 4.97
CA ALA A 137 -13.39 -17.08 6.05
C ALA A 137 -12.50 -16.03 6.75
N ARG A 138 -11.25 -16.37 7.07
CA ARG A 138 -10.29 -15.42 7.64
C ARG A 138 -10.02 -14.25 6.72
N LYS A 139 -9.84 -14.50 5.42
CA LYS A 139 -9.63 -13.42 4.46
C LYS A 139 -10.86 -12.52 4.38
N GLN A 140 -12.05 -13.07 4.29
CA GLN A 140 -13.31 -12.31 4.27
C GLN A 140 -13.50 -11.48 5.54
N ALA A 141 -13.22 -12.04 6.72
CA ALA A 141 -13.28 -11.33 7.98
C ALA A 141 -12.28 -10.15 7.99
N TRP A 142 -11.05 -10.38 7.51
CA TRP A 142 -10.04 -9.32 7.40
C TRP A 142 -10.48 -8.21 6.45
N LEU A 143 -10.98 -8.55 5.25
CA LEU A 143 -11.46 -7.57 4.27
C LEU A 143 -12.62 -6.74 4.82
N SER A 144 -13.57 -7.38 5.54
CA SER A 144 -14.69 -6.69 6.18
C SER A 144 -14.22 -5.73 7.29
N ALA A 145 -13.34 -6.19 8.18
CA ALA A 145 -12.79 -5.37 9.25
C ALA A 145 -11.99 -4.18 8.68
N PHE A 146 -11.18 -4.43 7.65
CA PHE A 146 -10.38 -3.40 7.02
C PHE A 146 -11.26 -2.35 6.30
N SER A 147 -12.29 -2.78 5.58
CA SER A 147 -13.27 -1.87 4.96
C SER A 147 -13.98 -1.00 6.01
N SER A 148 -14.42 -1.60 7.13
CA SER A 148 -15.04 -0.84 8.21
C SER A 148 -14.13 0.27 8.75
N VAL A 149 -12.85 -0.04 8.96
CA VAL A 149 -11.88 0.95 9.48
C VAL A 149 -11.62 2.06 8.47
N LEU A 150 -11.55 1.74 7.17
CA LEU A 150 -11.36 2.76 6.13
C LEU A 150 -12.47 3.81 6.13
N SER A 151 -13.71 3.43 6.50
CA SER A 151 -14.85 4.36 6.59
C SER A 151 -14.70 5.39 7.72
N ASP A 152 -13.92 5.07 8.75
CA ASP A 152 -13.74 5.91 9.93
C ASP A 152 -12.51 6.84 9.83
N LEU A 153 -11.72 6.70 8.75
CA LEU A 153 -10.51 7.48 8.58
C LEU A 153 -10.81 8.93 8.16
N ALA A 154 -10.31 9.87 8.93
CA ALA A 154 -10.29 11.29 8.56
C ALA A 154 -9.09 11.61 7.66
N ALA A 155 -9.18 12.71 6.91
CA ALA A 155 -8.18 13.23 5.99
C ALA A 155 -8.13 12.52 4.61
N PRO A 156 -7.51 13.13 3.59
CA PRO A 156 -7.30 12.48 2.31
C PRO A 156 -6.43 11.23 2.46
N VAL A 157 -6.99 10.07 2.06
CA VAL A 157 -6.34 8.77 2.22
C VAL A 157 -5.55 8.41 0.95
N VAL A 158 -4.36 7.86 1.15
CA VAL A 158 -3.63 7.05 0.18
C VAL A 158 -3.49 5.65 0.77
N LEU A 159 -4.10 4.65 0.14
CA LEU A 159 -3.97 3.24 0.51
C LEU A 159 -2.98 2.58 -0.43
N ALA A 160 -1.96 1.92 0.11
CA ALA A 160 -0.95 1.25 -0.69
C ALA A 160 -0.53 -0.10 -0.09
N GLY A 161 -0.16 -1.03 -0.95
CA GLY A 161 0.41 -2.32 -0.58
C GLY A 161 -0.14 -3.50 -1.38
N ASP A 162 0.19 -4.69 -0.92
CA ASP A 162 -0.27 -5.94 -1.50
C ASP A 162 -1.60 -6.35 -0.84
N LEU A 163 -2.70 -6.17 -1.54
CA LEU A 163 -4.03 -6.53 -1.04
C LEU A 163 -4.37 -8.01 -1.27
N ASN A 164 -3.56 -8.73 -2.05
CA ASN A 164 -3.81 -10.12 -2.44
C ASN A 164 -5.20 -10.34 -3.06
N VAL A 165 -5.80 -9.30 -3.64
CA VAL A 165 -7.09 -9.30 -4.32
C VAL A 165 -6.92 -8.68 -5.70
N VAL A 166 -7.66 -9.15 -6.67
CA VAL A 166 -7.74 -8.56 -8.01
C VAL A 166 -9.10 -7.91 -8.24
N ASP A 167 -9.14 -6.87 -9.03
CA ASP A 167 -10.40 -6.21 -9.41
C ASP A 167 -11.20 -7.00 -10.46
N ARG A 168 -12.46 -6.61 -10.67
CA ARG A 168 -13.35 -7.28 -11.65
C ARG A 168 -12.90 -7.14 -13.11
N ALA A 169 -12.12 -6.12 -13.41
CA ALA A 169 -11.58 -5.90 -14.74
C ALA A 169 -10.30 -6.69 -15.02
N HIS A 170 -9.73 -7.35 -14.00
CA HIS A 170 -8.53 -8.18 -14.14
C HIS A 170 -8.72 -9.26 -15.20
N ARG A 171 -7.71 -9.48 -16.01
CA ARG A 171 -7.67 -10.53 -17.04
C ARG A 171 -6.35 -11.31 -16.94
N PRO A 172 -6.41 -12.65 -17.10
CA PRO A 172 -7.62 -13.49 -17.17
C PRO A 172 -8.39 -13.51 -15.86
N ARG A 173 -9.64 -13.96 -15.87
CA ARG A 173 -10.43 -14.19 -14.65
C ARG A 173 -10.04 -15.52 -14.02
N TYR A 174 -9.73 -15.49 -12.74
CA TYR A 174 -9.37 -16.68 -11.98
C TYR A 174 -10.49 -17.10 -11.03
N ARG A 175 -10.74 -18.43 -10.97
CA ARG A 175 -11.80 -19.00 -10.11
C ARG A 175 -11.45 -19.05 -8.62
N CYS A 176 -10.24 -18.67 -8.24
CA CYS A 176 -9.82 -18.69 -6.83
C CYS A 176 -10.38 -17.52 -6.02
N PHE A 177 -10.78 -16.44 -6.67
CA PHE A 177 -11.37 -15.28 -5.99
C PHE A 177 -12.87 -15.45 -5.81
N THR A 178 -13.36 -14.95 -4.68
CA THR A 178 -14.77 -14.97 -4.30
C THR A 178 -15.45 -13.65 -4.65
N GLU A 179 -16.80 -13.66 -4.68
CA GLU A 179 -17.57 -12.44 -4.89
C GLU A 179 -17.33 -11.40 -3.79
N ALA A 180 -17.11 -11.83 -2.55
CA ALA A 180 -16.78 -10.91 -1.45
C ALA A 180 -15.42 -10.18 -1.66
N GLU A 181 -14.45 -10.83 -2.30
CA GLU A 181 -13.18 -10.19 -2.64
C GLU A 181 -13.35 -9.13 -3.74
N TYR A 182 -14.15 -9.43 -4.76
CA TYR A 182 -14.50 -8.44 -5.79
C TYR A 182 -15.32 -7.29 -5.22
N ALA A 183 -16.29 -7.59 -4.34
CA ALA A 183 -17.10 -6.55 -3.69
C ALA A 183 -16.25 -5.62 -2.81
N PHE A 184 -15.22 -6.13 -2.12
CA PHE A 184 -14.27 -5.30 -1.39
C PHE A 184 -13.53 -4.33 -2.32
N MET A 185 -13.05 -4.81 -3.49
CA MET A 185 -12.37 -3.93 -4.46
C MET A 185 -13.31 -2.86 -5.01
N ASP A 186 -14.57 -3.24 -5.30
CA ASP A 186 -15.60 -2.29 -5.74
C ASP A 186 -15.89 -1.25 -4.66
N ALA A 187 -15.97 -1.65 -3.37
CA ALA A 187 -16.24 -0.78 -2.24
C ALA A 187 -15.14 0.28 -2.03
N LEU A 188 -13.87 -0.03 -2.35
CA LEU A 188 -12.80 0.98 -2.29
C LEU A 188 -13.13 2.20 -3.14
N GLU A 189 -13.76 2.01 -4.30
CA GLU A 189 -14.16 3.10 -5.19
C GLU A 189 -15.53 3.67 -4.84
N THR A 190 -16.53 2.82 -4.58
CA THR A 190 -17.92 3.24 -4.46
C THR A 190 -18.30 3.74 -3.06
N GLU A 191 -17.73 3.17 -2.02
CA GLU A 191 -18.04 3.49 -0.62
C GLU A 191 -16.96 4.35 0.03
N HIS A 192 -15.68 4.04 -0.22
CA HIS A 192 -14.55 4.76 0.37
C HIS A 192 -14.05 5.91 -0.49
N HIS A 193 -14.62 6.11 -1.69
CA HIS A 193 -14.26 7.20 -2.63
C HIS A 193 -12.76 7.26 -2.94
N LEU A 194 -12.14 6.09 -3.07
CA LEU A 194 -10.77 5.93 -3.47
C LEU A 194 -10.68 5.65 -4.97
N VAL A 195 -9.69 6.19 -5.64
CA VAL A 195 -9.43 5.97 -7.06
C VAL A 195 -8.20 5.09 -7.21
N ASP A 196 -8.31 4.01 -7.95
CA ASP A 196 -7.18 3.17 -8.32
C ASP A 196 -6.21 3.95 -9.22
N ALA A 197 -5.03 4.27 -8.70
CA ALA A 197 -4.07 5.13 -9.37
C ALA A 197 -3.64 4.54 -10.73
N TYR A 198 -3.39 3.23 -10.79
CA TYR A 198 -2.98 2.57 -12.03
C TYR A 198 -4.12 2.57 -13.06
N ARG A 199 -5.33 2.13 -12.67
CA ARG A 199 -6.49 2.08 -13.56
C ARG A 199 -6.87 3.45 -14.09
N SER A 200 -6.76 4.49 -13.29
CA SER A 200 -7.11 5.87 -13.70
C SER A 200 -6.19 6.45 -14.78
N ARG A 201 -5.04 5.83 -15.02
CA ARG A 201 -3.99 6.29 -15.96
C ARG A 201 -3.74 5.32 -17.12
N LEU A 202 -4.46 4.20 -17.16
CA LEU A 202 -4.30 3.22 -18.24
C LEU A 202 -4.69 3.81 -19.59
N ALA A 203 -3.83 3.62 -20.59
CA ALA A 203 -4.21 3.77 -21.98
C ALA A 203 -5.14 2.60 -22.39
N PRO A 204 -6.08 2.83 -23.34
CA PRO A 204 -7.05 1.80 -23.76
C PRO A 204 -6.42 0.51 -24.30
N ASP A 205 -5.22 0.58 -24.84
CA ASP A 205 -4.46 -0.50 -25.46
C ASP A 205 -3.34 -1.06 -24.58
N THR A 206 -3.28 -0.65 -23.30
CA THR A 206 -2.26 -1.16 -22.36
C THR A 206 -2.45 -2.67 -22.19
N PRO A 207 -1.40 -3.49 -22.42
CA PRO A 207 -1.46 -4.93 -22.22
C PRO A 207 -1.78 -5.29 -20.76
N PRO A 208 -2.65 -6.29 -20.49
CA PRO A 208 -2.98 -6.69 -19.12
C PRO A 208 -1.76 -7.08 -18.27
N GLU A 209 -0.75 -7.68 -18.89
CA GLU A 209 0.49 -8.11 -18.24
C GLU A 209 1.32 -6.97 -17.65
N ASP A 210 1.19 -5.76 -18.19
CA ASP A 210 1.85 -4.57 -17.64
C ASP A 210 1.36 -4.21 -16.24
N GLY A 211 0.17 -4.69 -15.86
CA GLY A 211 -0.38 -4.55 -14.52
C GLY A 211 -0.11 -5.74 -13.60
N HIS A 212 0.51 -6.82 -14.07
CA HIS A 212 0.75 -8.00 -13.24
C HIS A 212 1.90 -7.76 -12.28
N SER A 213 1.59 -7.50 -11.01
CA SER A 213 2.62 -7.30 -9.98
C SER A 213 3.25 -8.62 -9.52
N TRP A 214 2.50 -9.71 -9.55
CA TRP A 214 2.97 -11.05 -9.23
C TRP A 214 2.63 -12.05 -10.33
N VAL A 215 3.56 -12.98 -10.61
CA VAL A 215 3.38 -14.01 -11.65
C VAL A 215 3.69 -15.37 -11.04
N HIS A 216 2.68 -16.24 -11.08
CA HIS A 216 2.80 -17.61 -10.63
C HIS A 216 3.73 -18.42 -11.56
N HIS A 217 4.34 -19.48 -11.04
CA HIS A 217 5.30 -20.30 -11.82
C HIS A 217 4.71 -20.95 -13.10
N ASN A 218 3.39 -21.08 -13.20
CA ASN A 218 2.69 -21.55 -14.41
C ASN A 218 2.44 -20.44 -15.45
N GLY A 219 2.87 -19.20 -15.16
CA GLY A 219 2.69 -18.04 -16.03
C GLY A 219 1.44 -17.20 -15.75
N ASP A 220 0.54 -17.62 -14.85
CA ASP A 220 -0.59 -16.81 -14.46
C ASP A 220 -0.14 -15.53 -13.76
N GLY A 221 -0.57 -14.38 -14.25
CA GLY A 221 -0.24 -13.07 -13.70
C GLY A 221 -1.38 -12.46 -12.90
N TYR A 222 -1.05 -11.78 -11.81
CA TYR A 222 -1.99 -11.18 -10.88
C TYR A 222 -1.59 -9.76 -10.53
N ARG A 223 -2.57 -8.86 -10.45
CA ARG A 223 -2.37 -7.50 -9.94
C ARG A 223 -2.78 -7.47 -8.48
N TYR A 224 -1.84 -7.72 -7.58
CA TYR A 224 -2.03 -7.78 -6.14
C TYR A 224 -1.61 -6.51 -5.41
N ASP A 225 -0.60 -5.83 -5.95
CA ASP A 225 -0.08 -4.59 -5.38
C ASP A 225 -0.85 -3.40 -5.96
N HIS A 226 -1.38 -2.57 -5.10
CA HIS A 226 -2.24 -1.46 -5.46
C HIS A 226 -1.81 -0.18 -4.77
N VAL A 227 -2.09 0.95 -5.40
CA VAL A 227 -2.16 2.26 -4.77
C VAL A 227 -3.48 2.89 -5.14
N PHE A 228 -4.27 3.18 -4.12
CA PHE A 228 -5.51 3.95 -4.23
C PHE A 228 -5.30 5.32 -3.61
N VAL A 229 -5.89 6.34 -4.18
CA VAL A 229 -5.83 7.70 -3.66
C VAL A 229 -7.24 8.24 -3.45
N ALA A 230 -7.45 9.07 -2.44
CA ALA A 230 -8.72 9.77 -2.27
C ALA A 230 -9.11 10.50 -3.56
N GLN A 231 -10.40 10.54 -3.89
CA GLN A 231 -10.92 11.13 -5.13
C GLN A 231 -10.40 12.55 -5.37
N GLY A 232 -10.26 13.36 -4.33
CA GLY A 232 -9.71 14.71 -4.42
C GLY A 232 -8.22 14.77 -4.78
N LEU A 233 -7.47 13.67 -4.60
CA LEU A 233 -6.07 13.54 -4.97
C LEU A 233 -5.87 12.95 -6.39
N ALA A 234 -6.87 12.30 -6.97
CA ALA A 234 -6.76 11.64 -8.26
C ALA A 234 -6.28 12.56 -9.41
N PRO A 235 -6.75 13.82 -9.52
CA PRO A 235 -6.24 14.75 -10.55
C PRO A 235 -4.75 15.12 -10.36
N ARG A 236 -4.18 14.82 -9.20
CA ARG A 236 -2.79 15.13 -8.84
C ARG A 236 -1.81 14.01 -9.14
N ILE A 237 -2.30 12.85 -9.60
CA ILE A 237 -1.45 11.75 -10.08
C ILE A 237 -0.74 12.22 -11.34
N ARG A 238 0.60 12.30 -11.29
CA ARG A 238 1.44 12.66 -12.44
C ARG A 238 1.89 11.44 -13.22
N SER A 239 2.35 10.43 -12.50
CA SER A 239 2.74 9.15 -13.06
C SER A 239 2.48 8.02 -12.07
N CYS A 240 2.27 6.82 -12.60
CA CYS A 240 2.19 5.59 -11.81
C CYS A 240 2.48 4.40 -12.71
N GLY A 241 2.88 3.30 -12.12
CA GLY A 241 3.16 2.07 -12.86
C GLY A 241 3.85 1.01 -12.02
N TYR A 242 4.23 -0.07 -12.68
CA TYR A 242 4.95 -1.17 -12.05
C TYR A 242 6.41 -1.20 -12.49
N LEU A 243 7.30 -1.47 -11.54
CA LEU A 243 8.72 -1.68 -11.75
C LEU A 243 8.98 -3.19 -11.78
N HIS A 244 8.77 -3.80 -12.94
CA HIS A 244 8.90 -5.24 -13.12
C HIS A 244 10.32 -5.76 -12.86
N GLU A 245 11.31 -4.87 -12.90
CA GLU A 245 12.70 -5.21 -12.59
C GLU A 245 12.86 -5.84 -11.20
N THR A 246 12.07 -5.42 -10.19
CA THR A 246 12.15 -5.98 -8.84
C THR A 246 11.85 -7.48 -8.83
N ARG A 247 10.86 -7.91 -9.62
CA ARG A 247 10.50 -9.31 -9.81
C ARG A 247 11.50 -10.03 -10.74
N LEU A 248 11.85 -9.43 -11.87
CA LEU A 248 12.71 -10.04 -12.88
C LEU A 248 14.14 -10.25 -12.37
N THR A 249 14.66 -9.35 -11.52
CA THR A 249 15.97 -9.48 -10.89
C THR A 249 15.93 -10.24 -9.56
N ARG A 250 14.74 -10.70 -9.12
CA ARG A 250 14.55 -11.43 -7.86
C ARG A 250 14.95 -10.60 -6.62
N LEU A 251 14.77 -9.30 -6.67
CA LEU A 251 14.76 -8.45 -5.48
C LEU A 251 13.55 -8.77 -4.60
N SER A 252 12.43 -9.03 -5.25
CA SER A 252 11.20 -9.60 -4.69
C SER A 252 10.64 -10.63 -5.68
N ASP A 253 9.59 -11.35 -5.35
CA ASP A 253 8.74 -12.07 -6.29
C ASP A 253 7.57 -11.19 -6.79
N HIS A 254 7.48 -9.94 -6.29
CA HIS A 254 6.57 -8.91 -6.74
C HIS A 254 7.27 -7.80 -7.52
N SER A 255 6.54 -7.21 -8.45
CA SER A 255 6.88 -5.92 -9.07
C SER A 255 6.47 -4.81 -8.13
N ALA A 256 7.40 -3.90 -7.81
CA ALA A 256 7.05 -2.72 -7.03
C ALA A 256 6.10 -1.80 -7.81
N MET A 257 5.17 -1.15 -7.13
CA MET A 257 4.30 -0.14 -7.72
C MET A 257 4.71 1.26 -7.25
N TYR A 258 4.81 2.21 -8.17
CA TYR A 258 5.09 3.60 -7.83
C TYR A 258 3.93 4.52 -8.21
N VAL A 259 3.81 5.62 -7.47
CA VAL A 259 2.90 6.73 -7.78
C VAL A 259 3.58 8.04 -7.44
N ASP A 260 3.57 8.97 -8.39
CA ASP A 260 3.99 10.36 -8.20
C ASP A 260 2.76 11.25 -8.05
N LEU A 261 2.63 11.91 -6.92
CA LEU A 261 1.52 12.85 -6.61
C LEU A 261 2.05 14.28 -6.59
N GLU A 262 1.47 15.16 -7.39
CA GLU A 262 1.75 16.59 -7.27
C GLU A 262 0.86 17.21 -6.19
N LEU A 263 1.47 17.53 -5.06
CA LEU A 263 0.82 18.19 -3.95
C LEU A 263 1.17 19.67 -4.00
N ASP A 264 0.16 20.55 -4.07
CA ASP A 264 0.40 21.99 -4.12
C ASP A 264 1.15 22.44 -2.86
N PRO A 265 2.15 23.33 -3.00
CA PRO A 265 2.56 24.12 -1.86
C PRO A 265 1.34 24.92 -1.40
N VAL A 266 0.99 24.83 -0.11
CA VAL A 266 -0.08 25.66 0.46
C VAL A 266 0.19 27.11 0.10
N ARG A 267 -0.74 27.72 -0.63
CA ARG A 267 -0.73 29.17 -0.76
C ARG A 267 -0.90 29.76 0.64
N ALA A 268 0.13 30.43 1.13
CA ALA A 268 -0.01 31.27 2.31
C ALA A 268 -1.28 32.15 2.13
N PRO A 269 -2.13 32.28 3.15
CA PRO A 269 -3.28 33.15 3.07
C PRO A 269 -2.79 34.53 2.63
N VAL A 270 -3.32 35.04 1.53
CA VAL A 270 -3.01 36.38 1.05
C VAL A 270 -3.45 37.36 2.14
N PRO A 271 -2.54 38.08 2.81
CA PRO A 271 -2.92 39.07 3.82
C PRO A 271 -3.68 40.19 3.09
N GLY A 272 -4.98 40.35 3.38
CA GLY A 272 -5.71 41.54 3.00
C GLY A 272 -6.90 41.37 2.03
N GLN A 273 -7.77 40.38 2.27
CA GLN A 273 -9.18 40.55 1.88
C GLN A 273 -10.04 40.66 3.15
N HIS A 274 -9.97 41.82 3.78
CA HIS A 274 -11.05 42.24 4.69
C HIS A 274 -12.34 42.33 3.90
N ALA A 275 -13.30 41.48 4.22
CA ALA A 275 -14.67 41.68 3.81
C ALA A 275 -15.10 43.07 4.28
N SER A 276 -15.33 43.98 3.33
CA SER A 276 -16.05 45.19 3.60
C SER A 276 -17.50 44.81 3.84
N ALA A 277 -18.05 45.28 4.94
CA ALA A 277 -19.37 45.11 5.46
C ALA A 277 -20.48 45.41 4.47
#